data_582490f00f9f3739e4dc43a9954400a0
#
_entry.id   582490f00f9f3739e4dc43a9954400a0
#
_cell.length_a   1.000
_cell.length_b   1.000
_cell.length_c   1.000
_cell.angle_alpha   90.00
_cell.angle_beta   90.00
_cell.angle_gamma   90.00
#
_symmetry.space_group_name_H-M   'P 1'
#
loop_
_entity.id
_entity.type
_entity.pdbx_description
1 polymer ?
#
loop_
_entity_poly.entity_id
_entity_poly.type
_entity_poly.pdbx_seq_one_letter_code
_entity_poly.pdbx_strand_id
1 'polypeptide(L)'
;MIARAPGAGLVMLAIAAACVPMWWIFGTPQLVVALAVALLVGAAIAAVGAWRRWSKALLATMGVVALALLAVPLTAPQRIPRGEWLPAFADASAALVLAWRRLLTIGLPVGTGDSLLMAPIVLVLAGTIVAVTLALRSRRAEAAALVPALLAIWAILWGPADLPAPWLTGLLTIVPITAYVTVVRQARRRSRAPRA
;
A
#
# COMPACT_ATOMS: atom_id res chain seq x y z
N MET A 1 0.46 21.60 11.20
CA MET A 1 0.90 20.33 10.61
C MET A 1 1.21 19.27 11.66
N ILE A 2 1.84 19.59 12.76
CA ILE A 2 2.26 18.65 13.83
C ILE A 2 1.09 17.84 14.42
N ALA A 3 -0.11 18.42 14.57
CA ALA A 3 -1.28 17.74 15.13
C ALA A 3 -1.89 16.62 14.23
N ARG A 4 -1.45 16.48 12.97
CA ARG A 4 -1.94 15.45 12.04
C ARG A 4 -0.94 14.32 11.81
N ALA A 5 0.28 14.44 12.31
CA ALA A 5 1.33 13.43 12.18
C ALA A 5 0.95 12.06 12.79
N PRO A 6 0.33 11.98 14.00
CA PRO A 6 -0.05 10.68 14.55
C PRO A 6 -1.09 9.96 13.70
N GLY A 7 -1.96 10.68 13.00
CA GLY A 7 -2.91 10.07 12.06
C GLY A 7 -2.25 9.42 10.85
N ALA A 8 -1.17 10.02 10.32
CA ALA A 8 -0.44 9.43 9.19
C ALA A 8 0.25 8.12 9.60
N GLY A 9 0.86 8.05 10.79
CA GLY A 9 1.47 6.82 11.31
C GLY A 9 0.45 5.70 11.50
N LEU A 10 -0.71 6.02 12.05
CA LEU A 10 -1.77 5.03 12.25
C LEU A 10 -2.35 4.48 10.92
N VAL A 11 -2.51 5.33 9.91
CA VAL A 11 -2.98 4.85 8.61
C VAL A 11 -1.93 4.00 7.91
N MET A 12 -0.63 4.29 8.07
CA MET A 12 0.44 3.44 7.57
C MET A 12 0.43 2.06 8.27
N LEU A 13 0.24 2.04 9.58
CA LEU A 13 0.10 0.81 10.34
C LEU A 13 -1.12 0.00 9.88
N ALA A 14 -2.23 0.66 9.61
CA ALA A 14 -3.43 0.01 9.09
C ALA A 14 -3.20 -0.59 7.68
N ILE A 15 -2.45 0.10 6.81
CA ILE A 15 -2.06 -0.43 5.48
C ILE A 15 -1.13 -1.63 5.65
N ALA A 16 -0.12 -1.54 6.51
CA ALA A 16 0.79 -2.65 6.77
C ALA A 16 0.03 -3.89 7.28
N ALA A 17 -0.90 -3.70 8.21
CA ALA A 17 -1.75 -4.77 8.72
C ALA A 17 -2.66 -5.38 7.63
N ALA A 18 -3.23 -4.54 6.75
CA ALA A 18 -4.03 -4.99 5.61
C ALA A 18 -3.23 -5.79 4.57
N CYS A 19 -1.91 -5.65 4.56
CA CYS A 19 -1.03 -6.43 3.68
C CYS A 19 -0.68 -7.82 4.24
N VAL A 20 -0.93 -8.10 5.52
CA VAL A 20 -0.58 -9.40 6.14
C VAL A 20 -1.21 -10.59 5.40
N PRO A 21 -2.49 -10.56 5.00
CA PRO A 21 -3.08 -11.68 4.25
C PRO A 21 -2.40 -11.95 2.90
N MET A 22 -1.72 -10.95 2.30
CA MET A 22 -0.99 -11.13 1.03
C MET A 22 0.15 -12.14 1.14
N TRP A 23 0.66 -12.36 2.37
CA TRP A 23 1.66 -13.40 2.62
C TRP A 23 1.20 -14.78 2.18
N TRP A 24 -0.06 -15.10 2.40
CA TRP A 24 -0.62 -16.41 2.03
C TRP A 24 -0.81 -16.58 0.52
N ILE A 25 -0.83 -15.48 -0.23
CA ILE A 25 -0.91 -15.50 -1.70
C ILE A 25 0.46 -15.75 -2.30
N PHE A 26 1.50 -15.08 -1.80
CA PHE A 26 2.82 -15.07 -2.43
C PHE A 26 3.84 -15.97 -1.72
N GLY A 27 3.79 -16.09 -0.41
CA GLY A 27 4.64 -17.00 0.39
C GLY A 27 6.14 -16.68 0.35
N THR A 28 6.56 -15.45 0.01
CA THR A 28 7.96 -15.11 -0.23
C THR A 28 8.43 -13.92 0.61
N PRO A 29 9.66 -13.97 1.17
CA PRO A 29 10.24 -12.84 1.88
C PRO A 29 10.38 -11.58 1.00
N GLN A 30 10.55 -11.77 -0.31
CA GLN A 30 10.63 -10.67 -1.27
C GLN A 30 9.37 -9.82 -1.28
N LEU A 31 8.19 -10.41 -1.06
CA LEU A 31 6.94 -9.68 -0.90
C LEU A 31 7.04 -8.66 0.25
N VAL A 32 7.52 -9.09 1.41
CA VAL A 32 7.61 -8.22 2.61
C VAL A 32 8.51 -7.02 2.33
N VAL A 33 9.67 -7.26 1.71
CA VAL A 33 10.59 -6.18 1.32
C VAL A 33 9.93 -5.24 0.31
N ALA A 34 9.27 -5.80 -0.71
CA ALA A 34 8.62 -5.02 -1.75
C ALA A 34 7.49 -4.13 -1.18
N LEU A 35 6.65 -4.69 -0.31
CA LEU A 35 5.56 -3.95 0.32
C LEU A 35 6.07 -2.89 1.31
N ALA A 36 7.11 -3.20 2.09
CA ALA A 36 7.73 -2.24 3.00
C ALA A 36 8.33 -1.05 2.24
N VAL A 37 9.06 -1.31 1.16
CA VAL A 37 9.62 -0.25 0.31
C VAL A 37 8.50 0.56 -0.35
N ALA A 38 7.48 -0.08 -0.91
CA ALA A 38 6.34 0.60 -1.53
C ALA A 38 5.60 1.50 -0.51
N LEU A 39 5.38 1.00 0.72
CA LEU A 39 4.77 1.76 1.80
C LEU A 39 5.61 2.98 2.18
N LEU A 40 6.91 2.80 2.40
CA LEU A 40 7.82 3.89 2.81
C LEU A 40 7.97 4.95 1.71
N VAL A 41 8.17 4.53 0.47
CA VAL A 41 8.30 5.46 -0.68
C VAL A 41 6.98 6.20 -0.92
N GLY A 42 5.85 5.50 -0.87
CA GLY A 42 4.53 6.12 -0.98
C GLY A 42 4.27 7.15 0.11
N ALA A 43 4.62 6.83 1.35
CA ALA A 43 4.51 7.74 2.48
C ALA A 43 5.43 8.97 2.35
N ALA A 44 6.67 8.77 1.90
CA ALA A 44 7.62 9.86 1.66
C ALA A 44 7.11 10.82 0.58
N ILE A 45 6.64 10.29 -0.56
CA ILE A 45 6.05 11.10 -1.64
C ILE A 45 4.85 11.90 -1.11
N ALA A 46 3.94 11.26 -0.37
CA ALA A 46 2.77 11.92 0.19
C ALA A 46 3.13 12.98 1.23
N ALA A 47 4.10 12.72 2.11
CA ALA A 47 4.57 13.66 3.13
C ALA A 47 5.24 14.88 2.52
N VAL A 48 6.17 14.68 1.58
CA VAL A 48 6.84 15.75 0.83
C VAL A 48 5.82 16.56 0.02
N GLY A 49 4.92 15.85 -0.67
CA GLY A 49 3.85 16.48 -1.43
C GLY A 49 2.90 17.30 -0.55
N ALA A 50 2.59 16.82 0.65
CA ALA A 50 1.79 17.56 1.62
C ALA A 50 2.51 18.81 2.12
N TRP A 51 3.82 18.70 2.41
CA TRP A 51 4.65 19.82 2.85
C TRP A 51 4.82 20.89 1.76
N ARG A 52 5.16 20.45 0.54
CA ARG A 52 5.37 21.30 -0.63
C ARG A 52 4.07 21.77 -1.30
N ARG A 53 2.92 21.31 -0.83
CA ARG A 53 1.59 21.58 -1.41
C ARG A 53 1.48 21.21 -2.90
N TRP A 54 2.08 20.09 -3.28
CA TRP A 54 2.05 19.62 -4.66
C TRP A 54 0.62 19.42 -5.17
N SER A 55 0.43 19.64 -6.48
CA SER A 55 -0.85 19.32 -7.14
C SER A 55 -1.10 17.80 -7.13
N LYS A 56 -2.34 17.41 -7.33
CA LYS A 56 -2.71 15.98 -7.43
C LYS A 56 -2.00 15.31 -8.63
N ALA A 57 -1.87 16.06 -9.75
CA ALA A 57 -1.16 15.59 -10.93
C ALA A 57 0.32 15.30 -10.62
N LEU A 58 1.02 16.21 -9.93
CA LEU A 58 2.42 16.01 -9.57
C LEU A 58 2.59 14.82 -8.61
N LEU A 59 1.68 14.62 -7.65
CA LEU A 59 1.71 13.43 -6.79
C LEU A 59 1.53 12.14 -7.60
N ALA A 60 0.62 12.11 -8.55
CA ALA A 60 0.41 10.97 -9.44
C ALA A 60 1.66 10.71 -10.29
N THR A 61 2.25 11.74 -10.89
CA THR A 61 3.48 11.63 -11.68
C THR A 61 4.64 11.08 -10.83
N MET A 62 4.83 11.60 -9.61
CA MET A 62 5.86 11.09 -8.69
C MET A 62 5.60 9.62 -8.31
N GLY A 63 4.34 9.24 -8.14
CA GLY A 63 3.96 7.84 -7.92
C GLY A 63 4.31 6.94 -9.10
N VAL A 64 4.04 7.37 -10.32
CA VAL A 64 4.39 6.63 -11.55
C VAL A 64 5.90 6.53 -11.71
N VAL A 65 6.64 7.61 -11.50
CA VAL A 65 8.11 7.61 -11.54
C VAL A 65 8.69 6.66 -10.49
N ALA A 66 8.19 6.73 -9.27
CA ALA A 66 8.63 5.82 -8.20
C ALA A 66 8.33 4.36 -8.56
N LEU A 67 7.14 4.07 -9.10
CA LEU A 67 6.78 2.75 -9.55
C LEU A 67 7.74 2.23 -10.64
N ALA A 68 8.05 3.05 -11.63
CA ALA A 68 8.98 2.71 -12.71
C ALA A 68 10.39 2.41 -12.18
N LEU A 69 10.88 3.22 -11.23
CA LEU A 69 12.18 3.03 -10.61
C LEU A 69 12.25 1.79 -9.71
N LEU A 70 11.15 1.43 -9.04
CA LEU A 70 11.07 0.31 -8.12
C LEU A 70 10.67 -1.01 -8.81
N ALA A 71 10.13 -0.95 -10.02
CA ALA A 71 9.61 -2.11 -10.74
C ALA A 71 10.62 -3.26 -10.81
N VAL A 72 11.77 -3.03 -11.42
CA VAL A 72 12.80 -4.07 -11.60
C VAL A 72 13.46 -4.46 -10.26
N PRO A 73 13.93 -3.53 -9.41
CA PRO A 73 14.55 -3.89 -8.14
C PRO A 73 13.67 -4.73 -7.21
N LEU A 74 12.36 -4.52 -7.25
CA LEU A 74 11.45 -5.23 -6.35
C LEU A 74 10.87 -6.52 -6.95
N THR A 75 10.74 -6.60 -8.27
CA THR A 75 10.18 -7.79 -8.92
C THR A 75 11.23 -8.78 -9.40
N ALA A 76 12.35 -8.30 -9.91
CA ALA A 76 13.37 -9.13 -10.52
C ALA A 76 14.81 -8.67 -10.20
N PRO A 77 15.21 -8.53 -8.93
CA PRO A 77 16.52 -8.01 -8.55
C PRO A 77 17.68 -8.83 -9.11
N GLN A 78 17.49 -10.12 -9.34
CA GLN A 78 18.49 -11.05 -9.88
C GLN A 78 18.86 -10.77 -11.34
N ARG A 79 18.05 -10.02 -12.09
CA ARG A 79 18.32 -9.66 -13.49
C ARG A 79 19.23 -8.43 -13.63
N ILE A 80 19.31 -7.60 -12.59
CA ILE A 80 20.13 -6.38 -12.59
C ILE A 80 21.63 -6.69 -12.80
N PRO A 81 22.25 -7.63 -12.03
CA PRO A 81 23.66 -7.97 -12.22
C PRO A 81 23.98 -8.60 -13.57
N ARG A 82 22.96 -9.18 -14.24
CA ARG A 82 23.10 -9.80 -15.57
C ARG A 82 22.97 -8.81 -16.72
N GLY A 83 22.72 -7.54 -16.45
CA GLY A 83 22.51 -6.51 -17.47
C GLY A 83 21.14 -6.60 -18.18
N GLU A 84 20.22 -7.44 -17.69
CA GLU A 84 18.91 -7.70 -18.29
C GLU A 84 17.83 -6.72 -17.77
N TRP A 85 18.18 -5.50 -17.47
CA TRP A 85 17.26 -4.54 -16.87
C TRP A 85 16.16 -4.07 -17.86
N LEU A 86 16.46 -3.96 -19.18
CA LEU A 86 15.49 -3.58 -20.20
C LEU A 86 14.38 -4.64 -20.36
N PRO A 87 14.71 -5.93 -20.62
CA PRO A 87 13.67 -6.96 -20.68
C PRO A 87 12.93 -7.12 -19.35
N ALA A 88 13.62 -7.00 -18.20
CA ALA A 88 12.96 -7.03 -16.89
C ALA A 88 11.96 -5.88 -16.70
N PHE A 89 12.27 -4.68 -17.19
CA PHE A 89 11.35 -3.54 -17.16
C PHE A 89 10.17 -3.74 -18.10
N ALA A 90 10.38 -4.31 -19.29
CA ALA A 90 9.30 -4.64 -20.21
C ALA A 90 8.35 -5.68 -19.60
N ASP A 91 8.88 -6.72 -18.97
CA ASP A 91 8.08 -7.73 -18.25
C ASP A 91 7.30 -7.11 -17.07
N ALA A 92 7.94 -6.25 -16.27
CA ALA A 92 7.30 -5.55 -15.18
C ALA A 92 6.19 -4.60 -15.66
N SER A 93 6.40 -3.90 -16.78
CA SER A 93 5.38 -3.03 -17.37
C SER A 93 4.21 -3.82 -17.95
N ALA A 94 4.47 -4.95 -18.61
CA ALA A 94 3.43 -5.86 -19.06
C ALA A 94 2.64 -6.45 -17.89
N ALA A 95 3.29 -6.72 -16.76
CA ALA A 95 2.65 -7.23 -15.55
C ALA A 95 1.66 -6.24 -14.93
N LEU A 96 1.80 -4.92 -15.14
CA LEU A 96 0.78 -3.95 -14.71
C LEU A 96 -0.62 -4.31 -15.23
N VAL A 97 -0.69 -4.86 -16.42
CA VAL A 97 -1.95 -5.24 -17.07
C VAL A 97 -2.24 -6.73 -16.93
N LEU A 98 -1.21 -7.57 -17.06
CA LEU A 98 -1.38 -9.02 -17.16
C LEU A 98 -1.36 -9.73 -15.79
N ALA A 99 -0.76 -9.16 -14.76
CA ALA A 99 -0.65 -9.79 -13.44
C ALA A 99 -2.03 -10.10 -12.84
N TRP A 100 -3.00 -9.21 -13.03
CA TRP A 100 -4.38 -9.41 -12.55
C TRP A 100 -5.03 -10.66 -13.15
N ARG A 101 -4.87 -10.85 -14.46
CA ARG A 101 -5.39 -12.03 -15.16
C ARG A 101 -4.64 -13.30 -14.76
N ARG A 102 -3.33 -13.23 -14.63
CA ARG A 102 -2.49 -14.37 -14.24
C ARG A 102 -2.77 -14.84 -12.82
N LEU A 103 -2.98 -13.91 -11.88
CA LEU A 103 -3.35 -14.25 -10.50
C LEU A 103 -4.65 -15.09 -10.42
N LEU A 104 -5.57 -14.95 -11.38
CA LEU A 104 -6.81 -15.75 -11.43
C LEU A 104 -6.60 -17.18 -11.94
N THR A 105 -5.49 -17.46 -12.61
CA THR A 105 -5.25 -18.74 -13.31
C THR A 105 -4.13 -19.59 -12.69
N ILE A 106 -3.36 -19.02 -11.76
CA ILE A 106 -2.23 -19.70 -11.12
C ILE A 106 -2.66 -20.24 -9.76
N GLY A 107 -2.22 -21.46 -9.45
CA GLY A 107 -2.44 -22.06 -8.12
C GLY A 107 -1.64 -21.36 -7.04
N LEU A 108 -2.20 -21.24 -5.84
CA LEU A 108 -1.57 -20.67 -4.65
C LEU A 108 -0.68 -21.70 -3.94
N PRO A 109 0.45 -21.28 -3.33
CA PRO A 109 1.05 -19.93 -3.35
C PRO A 109 1.75 -19.63 -4.66
N VAL A 110 1.67 -18.36 -5.09
CA VAL A 110 2.19 -17.89 -6.39
C VAL A 110 3.73 -17.85 -6.45
N GLY A 111 4.39 -17.73 -5.31
CA GLY A 111 5.85 -17.62 -5.24
C GLY A 111 6.40 -16.30 -5.78
N THR A 112 7.69 -16.32 -6.21
CA THR A 112 8.39 -15.16 -6.80
C THR A 112 8.27 -15.12 -8.34
N GLY A 113 7.38 -15.91 -8.91
CA GLY A 113 7.26 -16.05 -10.36
C GLY A 113 6.88 -14.74 -11.05
N ASP A 114 7.66 -14.42 -12.10
CA ASP A 114 7.31 -13.54 -13.21
C ASP A 114 6.57 -12.22 -12.89
N SER A 115 7.23 -11.33 -12.15
CA SER A 115 6.72 -9.95 -11.94
C SER A 115 5.28 -9.83 -11.37
N LEU A 116 4.68 -10.93 -10.89
CA LEU A 116 3.35 -10.94 -10.28
C LEU A 116 3.29 -10.08 -9.00
N LEU A 117 4.45 -9.87 -8.35
CA LEU A 117 4.60 -8.92 -7.25
C LEU A 117 4.25 -7.47 -7.65
N MET A 118 4.17 -7.18 -8.94
CA MET A 118 3.81 -5.85 -9.43
C MET A 118 2.40 -5.44 -9.00
N ALA A 119 1.45 -6.37 -8.95
CA ALA A 119 0.08 -6.09 -8.53
C ALA A 119 -0.01 -5.53 -7.09
N PRO A 120 0.51 -6.22 -6.06
CA PRO A 120 0.49 -5.68 -4.70
C PRO A 120 1.36 -4.44 -4.52
N ILE A 121 2.50 -4.32 -5.23
CA ILE A 121 3.36 -3.12 -5.19
C ILE A 121 2.57 -1.88 -5.64
N VAL A 122 1.89 -1.94 -6.77
CA VAL A 122 1.08 -0.84 -7.31
C VAL A 122 -0.02 -0.44 -6.32
N LEU A 123 -0.74 -1.42 -5.80
CA LEU A 123 -1.84 -1.16 -4.86
C LEU A 123 -1.35 -0.50 -3.58
N VAL A 124 -0.27 -1.01 -3.00
CA VAL A 124 0.27 -0.47 -1.74
C VAL A 124 0.90 0.90 -1.95
N LEU A 125 1.69 1.09 -3.02
CA LEU A 125 2.29 2.38 -3.34
C LEU A 125 1.22 3.45 -3.58
N ALA A 126 0.30 3.21 -4.51
CA ALA A 126 -0.77 4.14 -4.84
C ALA A 126 -1.72 4.37 -3.65
N GLY A 127 -2.11 3.29 -2.97
CA GLY A 127 -2.95 3.35 -1.77
C GLY A 127 -2.30 4.19 -0.67
N THR A 128 -1.01 4.00 -0.42
CA THR A 128 -0.28 4.77 0.60
C THR A 128 -0.20 6.26 0.24
N ILE A 129 0.11 6.60 -1.03
CA ILE A 129 0.12 7.99 -1.48
C ILE A 129 -1.25 8.63 -1.24
N VAL A 130 -2.33 7.95 -1.63
CA VAL A 130 -3.69 8.45 -1.44
C VAL A 130 -4.04 8.58 0.04
N ALA A 131 -3.85 7.52 0.83
CA ALA A 131 -4.24 7.50 2.23
C ALA A 131 -3.50 8.53 3.06
N VAL A 132 -2.17 8.61 2.94
CA VAL A 132 -1.35 9.57 3.69
C VAL A 132 -1.65 10.99 3.23
N THR A 133 -1.86 11.23 1.93
CA THR A 133 -2.28 12.55 1.43
C THR A 133 -3.64 12.95 1.99
N LEU A 134 -4.62 12.04 2.05
CA LEU A 134 -5.92 12.30 2.66
C LEU A 134 -5.79 12.58 4.16
N ALA A 135 -4.99 11.80 4.89
CA ALA A 135 -4.76 11.99 6.31
C ALA A 135 -4.15 13.36 6.63
N LEU A 136 -3.20 13.82 5.81
CA LEU A 136 -2.47 15.07 6.05
C LEU A 136 -3.18 16.32 5.51
N ARG A 137 -3.87 16.23 4.36
CA ARG A 137 -4.40 17.39 3.63
C ARG A 137 -5.92 17.51 3.65
N SER A 138 -6.66 16.39 3.82
CA SER A 138 -8.10 16.42 3.69
C SER A 138 -8.80 16.92 4.96
N ARG A 139 -9.91 17.65 4.75
CA ARG A 139 -10.88 17.92 5.80
C ARG A 139 -11.61 16.65 6.24
N ARG A 140 -11.70 15.63 5.37
CA ARG A 140 -12.29 14.31 5.64
C ARG A 140 -11.19 13.26 5.80
N ALA A 141 -10.28 13.48 6.77
CA ALA A 141 -9.17 12.56 7.02
C ALA A 141 -9.65 11.12 7.30
N GLU A 142 -10.87 10.94 7.78
CA GLU A 142 -11.50 9.62 7.99
C GLU A 142 -11.58 8.79 6.70
N ALA A 143 -11.69 9.45 5.53
CA ALA A 143 -11.71 8.76 4.23
C ALA A 143 -10.41 8.00 3.93
N ALA A 144 -9.30 8.33 4.59
CA ALA A 144 -8.06 7.58 4.45
C ALA A 144 -8.19 6.12 4.95
N ALA A 145 -9.14 5.83 5.85
CA ALA A 145 -9.42 4.48 6.31
C ALA A 145 -10.00 3.56 5.22
N LEU A 146 -10.55 4.11 4.15
CA LEU A 146 -11.06 3.32 3.03
C LEU A 146 -9.94 2.58 2.30
N VAL A 147 -8.73 3.14 2.27
CA VAL A 147 -7.61 2.51 1.56
C VAL A 147 -7.19 1.19 2.20
N PRO A 148 -6.85 1.11 3.50
CA PRO A 148 -6.53 -0.18 4.10
C PRO A 148 -7.71 -1.15 4.09
N ALA A 149 -8.96 -0.67 4.15
CA ALA A 149 -10.14 -1.52 4.02
C ALA A 149 -10.23 -2.16 2.62
N LEU A 150 -10.02 -1.38 1.55
CA LEU A 150 -10.00 -1.89 0.18
C LEU A 150 -8.84 -2.85 -0.08
N LEU A 151 -7.65 -2.56 0.47
CA LEU A 151 -6.49 -3.47 0.39
C LEU A 151 -6.77 -4.81 1.09
N ALA A 152 -7.42 -4.77 2.25
CA ALA A 152 -7.81 -5.98 2.97
C ALA A 152 -8.85 -6.81 2.20
N ILE A 153 -9.86 -6.15 1.65
CA ILE A 153 -10.87 -6.80 0.80
C ILE A 153 -10.18 -7.45 -0.41
N TRP A 154 -9.28 -6.72 -1.06
CA TRP A 154 -8.52 -7.26 -2.18
C TRP A 154 -7.71 -8.50 -1.76
N ALA A 155 -6.97 -8.42 -0.64
CA ALA A 155 -6.16 -9.52 -0.16
C ALA A 155 -7.00 -10.77 0.23
N ILE A 156 -8.22 -10.57 0.74
CA ILE A 156 -9.14 -11.66 1.07
C ILE A 156 -9.73 -12.28 -0.20
N LEU A 157 -10.12 -11.48 -1.18
CA LEU A 157 -10.70 -11.98 -2.44
C LEU A 157 -9.72 -12.82 -3.27
N TRP A 158 -8.42 -12.53 -3.17
CA TRP A 158 -7.35 -13.23 -3.90
C TRP A 158 -6.62 -14.26 -3.05
N GLY A 159 -6.94 -14.33 -1.76
CA GLY A 159 -6.34 -15.29 -0.82
C GLY A 159 -6.86 -16.70 -0.99
N PRO A 160 -6.17 -17.70 -0.41
CA PRO A 160 -6.64 -19.07 -0.37
C PRO A 160 -7.95 -19.18 0.43
N ALA A 161 -8.80 -20.13 0.04
CA ALA A 161 -10.07 -20.39 0.75
C ALA A 161 -9.82 -20.84 2.20
N ASP A 162 -8.73 -21.58 2.43
CA ASP A 162 -8.36 -22.11 3.74
C ASP A 162 -7.26 -21.25 4.37
N LEU A 163 -7.62 -20.07 4.88
CA LEU A 163 -6.69 -19.22 5.62
C LEU A 163 -6.45 -19.80 7.02
N PRO A 164 -5.20 -19.99 7.45
CA PRO A 164 -4.92 -20.30 8.85
C PRO A 164 -5.32 -19.10 9.73
N ALA A 165 -6.24 -19.34 10.67
CA ALA A 165 -6.77 -18.35 11.60
C ALA A 165 -7.37 -17.08 10.93
N PRO A 166 -8.47 -17.22 10.15
CA PRO A 166 -9.09 -16.08 9.45
C PRO A 166 -9.58 -14.97 10.40
N TRP A 167 -9.93 -15.31 11.61
CA TRP A 167 -10.31 -14.36 12.66
C TRP A 167 -9.14 -13.45 13.08
N LEU A 168 -7.90 -13.99 13.12
CA LEU A 168 -6.71 -13.21 13.49
C LEU A 168 -6.36 -12.18 12.41
N THR A 169 -6.43 -12.57 11.13
CA THR A 169 -6.21 -11.65 10.01
C THR A 169 -7.27 -10.55 9.96
N GLY A 170 -8.52 -10.89 10.26
CA GLY A 170 -9.61 -9.93 10.41
C GLY A 170 -9.35 -8.93 11.55
N LEU A 171 -8.97 -9.41 12.74
CA LEU A 171 -8.63 -8.54 13.87
C LEU A 171 -7.45 -7.63 13.58
N LEU A 172 -6.36 -8.16 13.02
CA LEU A 172 -5.18 -7.39 12.65
C LEU A 172 -5.50 -6.24 11.67
N THR A 173 -6.52 -6.40 10.84
CA THR A 173 -6.95 -5.38 9.88
C THR A 173 -7.92 -4.38 10.50
N ILE A 174 -8.93 -4.86 11.23
CA ILE A 174 -10.01 -4.01 11.77
C ILE A 174 -9.50 -3.13 12.91
N VAL A 175 -8.64 -3.64 13.79
CA VAL A 175 -8.16 -2.90 14.97
C VAL A 175 -7.39 -1.62 14.57
N PRO A 176 -6.40 -1.62 13.68
CA PRO A 176 -5.73 -0.39 13.27
C PRO A 176 -6.63 0.59 12.52
N ILE A 177 -7.58 0.08 11.71
CA ILE A 177 -8.54 0.93 11.00
C ILE A 177 -9.45 1.66 11.99
N THR A 178 -10.00 0.94 12.97
CA THR A 178 -10.88 1.53 13.99
C THR A 178 -10.11 2.48 14.90
N ALA A 179 -8.89 2.13 15.31
CA ALA A 179 -8.00 3.02 16.05
C ALA A 179 -7.73 4.33 15.30
N TYR A 180 -7.44 4.24 13.99
CA TYR A 180 -7.26 5.43 13.15
C TYR A 180 -8.50 6.31 13.13
N VAL A 181 -9.67 5.73 12.84
CA VAL A 181 -10.95 6.47 12.76
C VAL A 181 -11.30 7.13 14.09
N THR A 182 -11.12 6.42 15.22
CA THR A 182 -11.41 6.95 16.55
C THR A 182 -10.50 8.12 16.90
N VAL A 183 -9.19 8.01 16.66
CA VAL A 183 -8.23 9.09 16.93
C VAL A 183 -8.55 10.32 16.09
N VAL A 184 -8.84 10.16 14.79
CA VAL A 184 -9.18 11.27 13.92
C VAL A 184 -10.47 11.95 14.35
N ARG A 185 -11.49 11.20 14.75
CA ARG A 185 -12.76 11.75 15.26
C ARG A 185 -12.58 12.49 16.59
N GLN A 186 -11.80 11.94 17.50
CA GLN A 186 -11.50 12.60 18.78
C GLN A 186 -10.74 13.92 18.58
N ALA A 187 -9.72 13.92 17.71
CA ALA A 187 -8.98 15.13 17.38
C ALA A 187 -9.88 16.23 16.80
N ARG A 188 -10.85 15.85 15.96
CA ARG A 188 -11.86 16.80 15.43
C ARG A 188 -12.79 17.35 16.49
N ARG A 189 -13.25 16.52 17.43
CA ARG A 189 -14.11 16.97 18.53
C ARG A 189 -13.38 17.98 19.41
N ARG A 190 -12.12 17.71 19.76
CA ARG A 190 -11.29 18.63 20.56
C ARG A 190 -11.05 19.98 19.88
N SER A 191 -10.90 20.00 18.54
CA SER A 191 -10.70 21.25 17.79
C SER A 191 -11.97 22.11 17.65
N ARG A 192 -13.15 21.55 17.95
CA ARG A 192 -14.45 22.24 17.90
C ARG A 192 -14.95 22.68 19.26
N ALA A 193 -14.35 22.21 20.35
CA ALA A 193 -14.72 22.67 21.69
C ALA A 193 -14.38 24.16 21.84
N PRO A 194 -15.33 25.00 22.32
CA PRO A 194 -15.03 26.39 22.61
C PRO A 194 -13.91 26.47 23.65
N ARG A 195 -12.94 27.33 23.41
CA ARG A 195 -11.99 27.71 24.46
C ARG A 195 -12.75 28.58 25.47
N ALA A 196 -13.09 27.99 26.62
CA ALA A 196 -13.61 28.76 27.77
C ALA A 196 -12.56 29.70 28.31
#